data_44ab5c006cd5b7dbd5695cd5963b4acf
#
_entry.id   44ab5c006cd5b7dbd5695cd5963b4acf
#
_cell.length_a   1.000
_cell.length_b   1.000
_cell.length_c   1.000
_cell.angle_alpha   90.00
_cell.angle_beta   90.00
_cell.angle_gamma   90.00
#
_symmetry.space_group_name_H-M   'P 1'
#
loop_
_entity.id
_entity.type
_entity.pdbx_description
1 polymer ?
#
loop_
_entity_poly.entity_id
_entity_poly.type
_entity_poly.pdbx_seq_one_letter_code
_entity_poly.pdbx_strand_id
1 'polypeptide(L)'
;MSMQIHVFDTHVMTVSGEYIHFDVLVNNENIKEVEQYAKQYLDSLGVKIDNIKQSRCNFCHSELANLEVQESVASQGYSIIRL
;
A
#
# COMPACT_ATOMS: atom_id res chain seq x y z
N MET A 1 -17.17 15.25 -5.08
CA MET A 1 -17.13 13.82 -5.44
C MET A 1 -16.16 13.07 -4.54
N SER A 2 -16.61 11.95 -4.01
CA SER A 2 -15.72 11.12 -3.21
C SER A 2 -14.90 10.21 -4.12
N MET A 3 -13.60 10.11 -3.83
CA MET A 3 -12.70 9.19 -4.51
C MET A 3 -12.90 7.79 -3.92
N GLN A 4 -13.04 6.79 -4.77
CA GLN A 4 -13.08 5.40 -4.31
C GLN A 4 -11.65 4.90 -4.11
N ILE A 5 -11.34 4.48 -2.90
CA ILE A 5 -10.00 4.02 -2.53
C ILE A 5 -10.08 2.55 -2.13
N HIS A 6 -9.11 1.77 -2.61
CA HIS A 6 -8.98 0.36 -2.31
C HIS A 6 -7.75 0.14 -1.44
N VAL A 7 -7.89 -0.65 -0.40
CA VAL A 7 -6.82 -0.93 0.56
C VAL A 7 -6.27 -2.34 0.28
N PHE A 8 -4.96 -2.45 0.10
CA PHE A 8 -4.28 -3.72 -0.10
C PHE A 8 -3.34 -3.99 1.06
N ASP A 9 -3.72 -4.97 1.88
CA ASP A 9 -2.92 -5.40 3.03
C ASP A 9 -1.69 -6.16 2.51
N THR A 10 -0.52 -5.73 2.91
CA THR A 10 0.74 -6.23 2.35
C THR A 10 1.66 -6.71 3.46
N HIS A 11 2.07 -7.98 3.37
CA HIS A 11 2.95 -8.63 4.33
C HIS A 11 4.23 -9.03 3.61
N VAL A 12 5.37 -8.62 4.14
CA VAL A 12 6.67 -8.87 3.53
C VAL A 12 7.60 -9.54 4.52
N MET A 13 8.29 -10.57 4.05
CA MET A 13 9.43 -11.14 4.75
C MET A 13 10.70 -10.77 3.98
N THR A 14 11.65 -10.15 4.66
CA THR A 14 12.92 -9.79 4.02
C THR A 14 13.91 -10.95 4.04
N VAL A 15 14.94 -10.85 3.21
CA VAL A 15 16.02 -11.84 3.16
C VAL A 15 16.73 -11.95 4.51
N SER A 16 16.80 -10.85 5.27
CA SER A 16 17.42 -10.83 6.60
C SER A 16 16.50 -11.35 7.71
N GLY A 17 15.26 -11.74 7.38
CA GLY A 17 14.33 -12.30 8.36
C GLY A 17 13.42 -11.29 9.03
N GLU A 18 13.40 -10.03 8.58
CA GLU A 18 12.49 -9.03 9.09
C GLU A 18 11.09 -9.20 8.50
N TYR A 19 10.08 -8.95 9.33
CA TYR A 19 8.68 -8.91 8.88
C TYR A 19 8.23 -7.46 8.79
N ILE A 20 7.68 -7.08 7.64
CA ILE A 20 7.17 -5.72 7.40
C ILE A 20 5.71 -5.82 6.96
N HIS A 21 4.86 -5.04 7.62
CA HIS A 21 3.42 -5.02 7.35
C HIS A 21 2.99 -3.60 7.07
N PHE A 22 2.31 -3.39 5.93
CA PHE A 22 1.81 -2.06 5.57
C PHE A 22 0.63 -2.19 4.62
N ASP A 23 -0.16 -1.11 4.52
CA ASP A 23 -1.24 -1.02 3.57
C ASP A 23 -0.83 -0.16 2.38
N VAL A 24 -1.18 -0.61 1.18
CA VAL A 24 -1.08 0.20 -0.04
C VAL A 24 -2.49 0.60 -0.42
N LEU A 25 -2.74 1.90 -0.50
CA LEU A 25 -4.05 2.46 -0.84
C LEU A 25 -3.98 3.07 -2.23
N VAL A 26 -4.92 2.69 -3.09
CA VAL A 26 -4.95 3.12 -4.49
C VAL A 26 -6.37 3.47 -4.91
N ASN A 27 -6.49 4.30 -5.96
CA ASN A 27 -7.78 4.55 -6.61
C ASN A 27 -8.06 3.47 -7.66
N ASN A 28 -9.24 3.53 -8.29
CA ASN A 28 -9.64 2.54 -9.29
C ASN A 28 -8.66 2.41 -10.45
N GLU A 29 -8.09 3.53 -10.87
CA GLU A 29 -7.21 3.58 -12.04
C GLU A 29 -5.86 2.90 -11.79
N ASN A 30 -5.46 2.78 -10.53
CA ASN A 30 -4.13 2.33 -10.15
C ASN A 30 -4.11 0.95 -9.47
N ILE A 31 -5.23 0.22 -9.47
CA ILE A 31 -5.29 -1.11 -8.86
C ILE A 31 -4.25 -2.06 -9.46
N LYS A 32 -4.02 -1.96 -10.76
CA LYS A 32 -3.06 -2.84 -11.45
C LYS A 32 -1.62 -2.59 -11.04
N GLU A 33 -1.35 -1.41 -10.47
CA GLU A 33 0.01 -1.01 -10.08
C GLU A 33 0.31 -1.25 -8.60
N VAL A 34 -0.63 -1.86 -7.86
CA VAL A 34 -0.51 -1.97 -6.41
C VAL A 34 0.73 -2.76 -5.97
N GLU A 35 1.10 -3.80 -6.69
CA GLU A 35 2.31 -4.57 -6.39
C GLU A 35 3.56 -3.75 -6.65
N GLN A 36 3.57 -2.99 -7.73
CA GLN A 36 4.68 -2.12 -8.09
C GLN A 36 4.90 -1.04 -7.02
N TYR A 37 3.83 -0.45 -6.52
CA TYR A 37 3.92 0.55 -5.46
C TYR A 37 4.49 -0.05 -4.17
N ALA A 38 4.09 -1.27 -3.83
CA ALA A 38 4.65 -1.97 -2.67
C ALA A 38 6.15 -2.17 -2.82
N LYS A 39 6.59 -2.60 -4.00
CA LYS A 39 8.02 -2.82 -4.26
C LYS A 39 8.83 -1.53 -4.23
N GLN A 40 8.26 -0.44 -4.77
CA GLN A 40 8.91 0.87 -4.73
C GLN A 40 9.11 1.35 -3.28
N TYR A 41 8.10 1.14 -2.44
CA TYR A 41 8.19 1.49 -1.03
C TYR A 41 9.32 0.71 -0.35
N LEU A 42 9.38 -0.60 -0.58
CA LEU A 42 10.40 -1.46 0.01
C LEU A 42 11.80 -1.09 -0.48
N ASP A 43 11.93 -0.74 -1.76
CA ASP A 43 13.18 -0.22 -2.30
C ASP A 43 13.63 1.04 -1.57
N SER A 44 12.70 1.93 -1.24
CA SER A 44 13.02 3.16 -0.52
C SER A 44 13.53 2.89 0.88
N LEU A 45 13.16 1.74 1.47
CA LEU A 45 13.66 1.31 2.78
C LEU A 45 15.00 0.57 2.70
N GLY A 46 15.47 0.26 1.49
CA GLY A 46 16.73 -0.44 1.29
C GLY A 46 16.70 -1.91 1.68
N VAL A 47 15.52 -2.54 1.71
CA VAL A 47 15.39 -3.96 2.10
C VAL A 47 15.28 -4.85 0.88
N LYS A 48 15.75 -6.10 1.02
CA LYS A 48 15.61 -7.12 -0.02
C LYS A 48 14.47 -8.06 0.35
N ILE A 49 13.57 -8.26 -0.60
CA ILE A 49 12.36 -9.05 -0.40
C ILE A 49 12.66 -10.54 -0.60
N ASP A 50 12.30 -11.37 0.39
CA ASP A 50 12.29 -12.81 0.25
C ASP A 50 10.90 -13.30 -0.17
N ASN A 51 9.85 -12.77 0.47
CA ASN A 51 8.48 -13.16 0.16
C ASN A 51 7.55 -11.96 0.40
N ILE A 52 6.54 -11.82 -0.46
CA ILE A 52 5.53 -10.78 -0.34
C ILE A 52 4.14 -11.38 -0.57
N LYS A 53 3.21 -11.05 0.30
CA LYS A 53 1.81 -11.44 0.17
C LYS A 53 0.95 -10.19 0.25
N GLN A 54 0.06 -10.01 -0.72
CA GLN A 54 -0.78 -8.84 -0.81
C GLN A 54 -2.22 -9.28 -1.07
N SER A 55 -3.15 -8.78 -0.27
CA SER A 55 -4.57 -9.09 -0.43
C SER A 55 -5.42 -7.86 -0.22
N ARG A 56 -6.55 -7.80 -0.92
CA ARG A 56 -7.48 -6.69 -0.81
C ARG A 56 -8.20 -6.74 0.53
N CYS A 57 -8.18 -5.63 1.25
CA CYS A 57 -8.92 -5.50 2.51
C CYS A 57 -10.26 -4.84 2.24
N ASN A 58 -11.36 -5.57 2.49
CA ASN A 58 -12.70 -5.06 2.21
C ASN A 58 -13.29 -4.23 3.35
N PHE A 59 -12.67 -4.25 4.53
CA PHE A 59 -13.23 -3.62 5.73
C PHE A 59 -12.32 -2.57 6.36
N CYS A 60 -11.29 -2.13 5.65
CA CYS A 60 -10.32 -1.17 6.16
C CYS A 60 -10.76 0.26 5.82
N HIS A 61 -11.84 0.72 6.47
CA HIS A 61 -12.46 2.00 6.11
C HIS A 61 -11.89 3.21 6.86
N SER A 62 -11.21 3.02 7.97
CA SER A 62 -10.72 4.14 8.77
C SER A 62 -9.68 4.98 8.03
N GLU A 63 -8.82 4.33 7.24
CA GLU A 63 -7.80 5.01 6.45
C GLU A 63 -8.40 5.85 5.33
N LEU A 64 -9.58 5.44 4.84
CA LEU A 64 -10.24 6.12 3.71
C LEU A 64 -10.73 7.51 4.08
N ALA A 65 -10.95 7.77 5.36
CA ALA A 65 -11.40 9.07 5.86
C ALA A 65 -10.24 10.07 6.02
N ASN A 66 -9.00 9.60 5.95
CA ASN A 66 -7.81 10.43 6.18
C ASN A 66 -7.53 11.31 4.98
N LEU A 67 -7.47 12.64 5.21
CA LEU A 67 -7.24 13.60 4.15
C LEU A 67 -5.86 13.44 3.50
N GLU A 68 -4.84 13.12 4.29
CA GLU A 68 -3.49 12.88 3.76
C GLU A 68 -3.46 11.72 2.77
N VAL A 69 -4.20 10.64 3.08
CA VAL A 69 -4.32 9.49 2.19
C VAL A 69 -4.97 9.92 0.88
N GLN A 70 -6.09 10.66 0.96
CA GLN A 70 -6.81 11.12 -0.23
C GLN A 70 -5.94 12.02 -1.09
N GLU A 71 -5.20 12.94 -0.48
CA GLU A 71 -4.30 13.83 -1.21
C GLU A 71 -3.15 13.06 -1.86
N SER A 72 -2.58 12.10 -1.17
CA SER A 72 -1.49 11.27 -1.70
C SER A 72 -1.97 10.44 -2.89
N VAL A 73 -3.13 9.80 -2.77
CA VAL A 73 -3.70 9.02 -3.87
C VAL A 73 -4.02 9.92 -5.06
N ALA A 74 -4.56 11.12 -4.81
CA ALA A 74 -4.88 12.06 -5.88
C ALA A 74 -3.63 12.56 -6.61
N SER A 75 -2.54 12.80 -5.90
CA SER A 75 -1.33 13.40 -6.48
C SER A 75 -0.39 12.39 -7.11
N GLN A 76 -0.22 11.19 -6.51
CA GLN A 76 0.74 10.20 -7.00
C GLN A 76 0.14 8.83 -7.32
N GLY A 77 -1.16 8.66 -7.11
CA GLY A 77 -1.86 7.42 -7.44
C GLY A 77 -1.96 6.41 -6.30
N TYR A 78 -1.22 6.61 -5.21
CA TYR A 78 -1.22 5.68 -4.09
C TYR A 78 -0.82 6.36 -2.79
N SER A 79 -1.05 5.65 -1.68
CA SER A 79 -0.55 6.03 -0.37
C SER A 79 -0.10 4.77 0.38
N ILE A 80 0.89 4.91 1.26
CA ILE A 80 1.40 3.80 2.07
C ILE A 80 1.15 4.12 3.53
N ILE A 81 0.58 3.15 4.26
CA ILE A 81 0.41 3.25 5.71
C ILE A 81 1.15 2.08 6.37
N ARG A 82 2.22 2.38 7.09
CA ARG A 82 3.00 1.37 7.81
C ARG A 82 2.24 0.93 9.06
N LEU A 83 2.13 -0.39 9.28
CA LEU A 83 1.43 -0.95 10.44
C LEU A 83 2.39 -1.56 11.46
#